data_998cba4c2ccfb6abef9e0aca8ffa757b
#
_entry.id   998cba4c2ccfb6abef9e0aca8ffa757b
#
_cell.length_a   1.000
_cell.length_b   1.000
_cell.length_c   1.000
_cell.angle_alpha   90.00
_cell.angle_beta   90.00
_cell.angle_gamma   90.00
#
_symmetry.space_group_name_H-M   'P 1'
#
loop_
_entity.id
_entity.type
_entity.pdbx_description
1 polymer ?
#
loop_
_entity_poly.entity_id
_entity_poly.type
_entity_poly.pdbx_seq_one_letter_code
_entity_poly.pdbx_strand_id
1 'polypeptide(L)'
;MAHITEVVGKYSQVIAKAALMANGWEVAETETDETYDFVARDPINREWYTFQCKTIRKRSDRNNELVVYAKNGRGIPYAKPDADYIIGVLGEEGEIPRVWYFENVGCGEYWASETSASKRWVELPLWLNRGIYESDSKVV
;
A
#
# COMPACT_ATOMS: atom_id res chain seq x y z
N MET A 1 -23.98 -7.44 9.36
CA MET A 1 -22.66 -7.79 8.83
C MET A 1 -22.32 -6.82 7.69
N ALA A 2 -21.08 -6.33 7.64
CA ALA A 2 -20.65 -5.41 6.57
C ALA A 2 -20.60 -6.13 5.22
N HIS A 3 -20.75 -5.37 4.15
CA HIS A 3 -20.62 -5.91 2.79
C HIS A 3 -19.18 -6.31 2.53
N ILE A 4 -18.98 -7.38 1.75
CA ILE A 4 -17.64 -7.92 1.47
C ILE A 4 -16.69 -6.87 0.87
N THR A 5 -17.18 -5.97 0.05
CA THR A 5 -16.36 -4.91 -0.56
C THR A 5 -15.79 -3.97 0.50
N GLU A 6 -16.58 -3.60 1.50
CA GLU A 6 -16.13 -2.79 2.62
C GLU A 6 -15.09 -3.53 3.47
N VAL A 7 -15.34 -4.80 3.76
CA VAL A 7 -14.43 -5.64 4.53
C VAL A 7 -13.07 -5.75 3.83
N VAL A 8 -13.07 -6.03 2.53
CA VAL A 8 -11.83 -6.15 1.74
C VAL A 8 -11.06 -4.85 1.73
N GLY A 9 -11.74 -3.71 1.56
CA GLY A 9 -11.09 -2.40 1.59
C GLY A 9 -10.45 -2.09 2.95
N LYS A 10 -11.14 -2.34 4.03
CA LYS A 10 -10.62 -2.13 5.39
C LYS A 10 -9.50 -3.11 5.73
N TYR A 11 -9.66 -4.37 5.33
CA TYR A 11 -8.62 -5.38 5.47
C TYR A 11 -7.33 -4.93 4.77
N SER A 12 -7.43 -4.45 3.53
CA SER A 12 -6.26 -3.97 2.78
C SER A 12 -5.56 -2.82 3.51
N GLN A 13 -6.30 -1.88 4.08
CA GLN A 13 -5.71 -0.78 4.85
C GLN A 13 -4.95 -1.28 6.09
N VAL A 14 -5.51 -2.23 6.82
CA VAL A 14 -4.86 -2.82 8.01
C VAL A 14 -3.57 -3.53 7.61
N ILE A 15 -3.62 -4.34 6.56
CA ILE A 15 -2.44 -5.07 6.07
C ILE A 15 -1.36 -4.11 5.55
N ALA A 16 -1.75 -3.07 4.83
CA ALA A 16 -0.81 -2.06 4.33
C ALA A 16 -0.07 -1.36 5.48
N LYS A 17 -0.80 -0.94 6.50
CA LYS A 17 -0.20 -0.31 7.69
C LYS A 17 0.71 -1.28 8.44
N ALA A 18 0.30 -2.54 8.58
CA ALA A 18 1.12 -3.56 9.22
C ALA A 18 2.44 -3.77 8.46
N ALA A 19 2.39 -3.83 7.13
CA ALA A 19 3.58 -3.97 6.29
C ALA A 19 4.54 -2.78 6.42
N LEU A 20 3.99 -1.56 6.46
CA LEU A 20 4.80 -0.36 6.69
C LEU A 20 5.48 -0.40 8.06
N MET A 21 4.74 -0.69 9.12
CA MET A 21 5.29 -0.79 10.47
C MET A 21 6.33 -1.92 10.56
N ALA A 22 6.09 -3.05 9.89
CA ALA A 22 7.04 -4.16 9.88
C ALA A 22 8.39 -3.77 9.29
N ASN A 23 8.41 -2.74 8.43
CA ASN A 23 9.61 -2.29 7.71
C ASN A 23 10.12 -0.91 8.19
N GLY A 24 9.78 -0.51 9.39
CA GLY A 24 10.36 0.66 10.05
C GLY A 24 9.66 1.98 9.82
N TRP A 25 8.56 1.99 9.07
CA TRP A 25 7.78 3.21 8.85
C TRP A 25 6.94 3.53 10.09
N GLU A 26 6.87 4.80 10.45
CA GLU A 26 5.90 5.30 11.41
C GLU A 26 4.60 5.57 10.67
N VAL A 27 3.46 5.12 11.21
CA VAL A 27 2.17 5.26 10.55
C VAL A 27 1.24 6.11 11.42
N ALA A 28 0.54 7.06 10.80
CA ALA A 28 -0.44 7.90 11.49
C ALA A 28 -1.68 8.09 10.60
N GLU A 29 -2.81 8.28 11.24
CA GLU A 29 -4.06 8.59 10.54
C GLU A 29 -4.44 10.04 10.81
N THR A 30 -5.11 10.67 9.82
CA THR A 30 -5.63 12.01 9.98
C THR A 30 -6.99 11.99 10.69
N GLU A 31 -7.30 13.03 11.44
CA GLU A 31 -8.61 13.17 12.06
C GLU A 31 -9.66 13.67 11.07
N THR A 32 -9.24 14.39 10.05
CA THR A 32 -10.13 14.91 9.01
C THR A 32 -10.13 14.02 7.77
N ASP A 33 -11.20 14.13 6.99
CA ASP A 33 -11.35 13.40 5.73
C ASP A 33 -10.47 14.05 4.67
N GLU A 34 -9.47 13.31 4.19
CA GLU A 34 -8.50 13.79 3.22
C GLU A 34 -8.55 12.98 1.93
N THR A 35 -7.78 13.42 0.92
CA THR A 35 -7.69 12.73 -0.36
C THR A 35 -6.81 11.47 -0.31
N TYR A 36 -6.25 11.17 0.83
CA TYR A 36 -5.42 10.00 1.10
C TYR A 36 -5.93 9.27 2.34
N ASP A 37 -5.54 8.02 2.51
CA ASP A 37 -6.04 7.18 3.62
C ASP A 37 -5.25 7.35 4.92
N PHE A 38 -3.93 7.54 4.81
CA PHE A 38 -3.08 7.72 5.98
C PHE A 38 -1.72 8.30 5.58
N VAL A 39 -0.91 8.65 6.56
CA VAL A 39 0.45 9.14 6.36
C VAL A 39 1.44 8.18 6.99
N ALA A 40 2.65 8.12 6.41
CA ALA A 40 3.72 7.31 6.97
C ALA A 40 5.07 7.99 6.76
N ARG A 41 5.95 7.84 7.74
CA ARG A 41 7.28 8.43 7.73
C ARG A 41 8.31 7.40 7.30
N ASP A 42 9.05 7.73 6.25
CA ASP A 42 10.10 6.88 5.70
C ASP A 42 11.23 6.70 6.73
N PRO A 43 11.64 5.47 7.05
CA PRO A 43 12.70 5.23 8.02
C PRO A 43 14.09 5.70 7.57
N ILE A 44 14.29 5.90 6.27
CA ILE A 44 15.60 6.28 5.70
C ILE A 44 15.76 7.80 5.65
N ASN A 45 14.87 8.51 4.93
CA ASN A 45 14.99 9.96 4.77
C ASN A 45 14.26 10.75 5.86
N ARG A 46 13.42 10.11 6.68
CA ARG A 46 12.65 10.70 7.78
C ARG A 46 11.58 11.69 7.33
N GLU A 47 11.18 11.63 6.06
CA GLU A 47 10.10 12.46 5.52
C GLU A 47 8.75 11.77 5.66
N TRP A 48 7.69 12.56 5.84
CA TRP A 48 6.32 12.06 5.87
C TRP A 48 5.72 12.08 4.48
N TYR A 49 5.04 10.99 4.14
CA TYR A 49 4.36 10.83 2.85
C TYR A 49 2.91 10.43 3.05
N THR A 50 2.07 10.83 2.11
CA THR A 50 0.65 10.46 2.08
C THR A 50 0.44 9.23 1.21
N PHE A 51 -0.43 8.33 1.67
CA PHE A 51 -0.68 7.05 1.01
C PHE A 51 -2.15 6.86 0.73
N GLN A 52 -2.47 6.48 -0.50
CA GLN A 52 -3.78 5.98 -0.89
C GLN A 52 -3.68 4.46 -1.00
N CYS A 53 -4.48 3.75 -0.21
CA CYS A 53 -4.48 2.29 -0.20
C CYS A 53 -5.48 1.74 -1.21
N LYS A 54 -5.07 0.71 -1.95
CA LYS A 54 -5.91 0.02 -2.92
C LYS A 54 -5.72 -1.50 -2.79
N THR A 55 -6.79 -2.24 -3.06
CA THR A 55 -6.71 -3.69 -3.20
C THR A 55 -6.21 -4.02 -4.60
N ILE A 56 -5.19 -4.86 -4.68
CA ILE A 56 -4.68 -5.35 -5.96
C ILE A 56 -5.61 -6.43 -6.47
N ARG A 57 -5.94 -6.37 -7.76
CA ARG A 57 -6.71 -7.41 -8.44
C ARG A 57 -5.80 -8.25 -9.32
N LYS A 58 -5.93 -9.57 -9.20
CA LYS A 58 -5.26 -10.52 -10.09
C LYS A 58 -6.22 -10.84 -11.24
N ARG A 59 -5.91 -10.35 -12.42
CA ARG A 59 -6.79 -10.42 -13.58
C ARG A 59 -6.51 -11.68 -14.39
N SER A 60 -7.39 -12.69 -14.28
CA SER A 60 -7.27 -13.92 -15.05
C SER A 60 -7.44 -13.71 -16.56
N ASP A 61 -8.21 -12.69 -16.96
CA ASP A 61 -8.37 -12.30 -18.35
C ASP A 61 -7.16 -11.53 -18.93
N ARG A 62 -6.16 -11.23 -18.07
CA ARG A 62 -4.91 -10.57 -18.45
C ARG A 62 -3.70 -11.40 -17.98
N ASN A 63 -3.75 -12.70 -18.17
CA ASN A 63 -2.67 -13.65 -17.79
C ASN A 63 -2.27 -13.55 -16.30
N ASN A 64 -3.25 -13.37 -15.43
CA ASN A 64 -3.04 -13.19 -13.97
C ASN A 64 -2.19 -11.97 -13.63
N GLU A 65 -2.23 -10.95 -14.46
CA GLU A 65 -1.57 -9.69 -14.20
C GLU A 65 -2.15 -9.01 -12.96
N LEU A 66 -1.28 -8.44 -12.14
CA LEU A 66 -1.68 -7.66 -10.98
C LEU A 66 -2.04 -6.25 -11.42
N VAL A 67 -3.22 -5.79 -11.07
CA VAL A 67 -3.75 -4.49 -11.48
C VAL A 67 -4.23 -3.70 -10.27
N VAL A 68 -3.84 -2.44 -10.22
CA VAL A 68 -4.30 -1.48 -9.21
C VAL A 68 -5.09 -0.38 -9.91
N TYR A 69 -6.37 -0.29 -9.60
CA TYR A 69 -7.24 0.79 -10.12
C TYR A 69 -7.17 1.97 -9.17
N ALA A 70 -6.40 2.98 -9.53
CA ALA A 70 -6.14 4.14 -8.71
C ALA A 70 -7.07 5.30 -9.06
N LYS A 71 -8.36 5.08 -8.85
CA LYS A 71 -9.42 6.05 -9.10
C LYS A 71 -10.25 6.23 -7.85
N ASN A 72 -10.77 7.47 -7.67
CA ASN A 72 -11.69 7.75 -6.57
C ASN A 72 -13.09 7.21 -6.85
N GLY A 73 -14.05 7.44 -5.94
CA GLY A 73 -15.42 6.97 -6.07
C GLY A 73 -16.18 7.52 -7.29
N ARG A 74 -15.67 8.57 -7.93
CA ARG A 74 -16.23 9.15 -9.16
C ARG A 74 -15.54 8.66 -10.43
N GLY A 75 -14.60 7.72 -10.30
CA GLY A 75 -13.84 7.19 -11.44
C GLY A 75 -12.74 8.12 -11.94
N ILE A 76 -12.34 9.12 -11.15
CA ILE A 76 -11.30 10.08 -11.51
C ILE A 76 -9.97 9.60 -10.91
N PRO A 77 -8.88 9.52 -11.72
CA PRO A 77 -7.57 9.16 -11.19
C PRO A 77 -7.12 10.14 -10.10
N TYR A 78 -6.42 9.62 -9.09
CA TYR A 78 -5.80 10.48 -8.08
C TYR A 78 -4.70 11.32 -8.72
N ALA A 79 -4.84 12.64 -8.64
CA ALA A 79 -3.80 13.56 -9.08
C ALA A 79 -2.61 13.51 -8.13
N LYS A 80 -1.43 13.95 -8.59
CA LYS A 80 -0.22 13.93 -7.75
C LYS A 80 -0.39 14.60 -6.38
N PRO A 81 -1.08 15.76 -6.27
CA PRO A 81 -1.30 16.37 -4.95
C PRO A 81 -2.22 15.60 -4.02
N ASP A 82 -3.03 14.66 -4.54
CA ASP A 82 -3.99 13.92 -3.73
C ASP A 82 -3.32 12.89 -2.82
N ALA A 83 -2.24 12.28 -3.28
CA ALA A 83 -1.43 11.33 -2.51
C ALA A 83 -0.05 11.22 -3.13
N ASP A 84 0.98 11.04 -2.28
CA ASP A 84 2.35 10.83 -2.75
C ASP A 84 2.51 9.43 -3.33
N TYR A 85 1.98 8.43 -2.64
CA TYR A 85 2.11 7.02 -3.01
C TYR A 85 0.77 6.32 -3.05
N ILE A 86 0.72 5.31 -3.91
CA ILE A 86 -0.31 4.29 -3.90
C ILE A 86 0.30 3.06 -3.22
N ILE A 87 -0.42 2.48 -2.25
CA ILE A 87 -0.01 1.23 -1.62
C ILE A 87 -1.07 0.17 -1.91
N GLY A 88 -0.64 -0.93 -2.52
CA GLY A 88 -1.52 -1.99 -2.97
C GLY A 88 -1.34 -3.26 -2.16
N VAL A 89 -2.45 -3.92 -1.85
CA VAL A 89 -2.47 -5.18 -1.11
C VAL A 89 -3.08 -6.28 -1.96
N LEU A 90 -2.33 -7.34 -2.17
CA LEU A 90 -2.79 -8.57 -2.82
C LEU A 90 -3.17 -9.57 -1.74
N GLY A 91 -4.47 -9.77 -1.54
CA GLY A 91 -5.01 -10.70 -0.54
C GLY A 91 -5.75 -11.85 -1.20
N GLU A 92 -5.01 -12.86 -1.62
CA GLU A 92 -5.59 -14.07 -2.20
C GLU A 92 -6.00 -15.06 -1.11
N GLU A 93 -7.15 -15.68 -1.29
CA GLU A 93 -7.65 -16.68 -0.33
C GLU A 93 -6.66 -17.83 -0.18
N GLY A 94 -6.31 -18.15 1.06
CA GLY A 94 -5.38 -19.23 1.38
C GLY A 94 -3.92 -18.87 1.27
N GLU A 95 -3.59 -17.62 0.93
CA GLU A 95 -2.21 -17.15 0.78
C GLU A 95 -1.91 -16.00 1.74
N ILE A 96 -0.62 -15.84 2.05
CA ILE A 96 -0.14 -14.69 2.83
C ILE A 96 -0.26 -13.44 1.96
N PRO A 97 -0.86 -12.36 2.46
CA PRO A 97 -0.97 -11.12 1.71
C PRO A 97 0.40 -10.56 1.31
N ARG A 98 0.46 -9.94 0.14
CA ARG A 98 1.65 -9.24 -0.32
C ARG A 98 1.32 -7.76 -0.51
N VAL A 99 2.29 -6.89 -0.21
CA VAL A 99 2.12 -5.44 -0.23
C VAL A 99 3.22 -4.80 -1.03
N TRP A 100 2.84 -3.87 -1.93
CA TRP A 100 3.79 -3.03 -2.68
C TRP A 100 3.32 -1.59 -2.63
N TYR A 101 4.26 -0.65 -2.73
CA TYR A 101 3.91 0.74 -2.94
C TYR A 101 4.69 1.32 -4.11
N PHE A 102 4.18 2.39 -4.68
CA PHE A 102 4.79 3.06 -5.82
C PHE A 102 4.29 4.51 -5.88
N GLU A 103 5.05 5.34 -6.58
CA GLU A 103 4.73 6.75 -6.72
C GLU A 103 3.39 6.95 -7.45
N ASN A 104 2.56 7.86 -6.92
CA ASN A 104 1.35 8.30 -7.61
C ASN A 104 1.75 9.27 -8.72
N VAL A 105 1.64 8.84 -9.96
CA VAL A 105 1.97 9.66 -11.13
C VAL A 105 0.73 10.19 -11.86
N GLY A 106 -0.44 10.04 -11.26
CA GLY A 106 -1.69 10.53 -11.82
C GLY A 106 -2.35 9.58 -12.82
N CYS A 107 -1.89 8.34 -12.91
CA CYS A 107 -2.51 7.33 -13.76
C CYS A 107 -3.70 6.67 -13.07
N GLY A 108 -4.71 6.28 -13.85
CA GLY A 108 -5.88 5.58 -13.31
C GLY A 108 -5.66 4.08 -13.12
N GLU A 109 -4.60 3.53 -13.65
CA GLU A 109 -4.32 2.10 -13.58
C GLU A 109 -2.82 1.86 -13.55
N TYR A 110 -2.39 0.98 -12.63
CA TYR A 110 -1.01 0.49 -12.53
C TYR A 110 -1.04 -1.03 -12.63
N TRP A 111 -0.05 -1.61 -13.27
CA TRP A 111 -0.05 -3.06 -13.50
C TRP A 111 1.37 -3.63 -13.52
N ALA A 112 1.48 -4.91 -13.17
CA ALA A 112 2.71 -5.68 -13.25
C ALA A 112 2.37 -7.16 -13.27
N SER A 113 3.24 -7.98 -13.87
CA SER A 113 3.14 -9.42 -13.66
C SER A 113 3.58 -9.74 -12.23
N GLU A 114 3.06 -10.81 -11.65
CA GLU A 114 3.40 -11.20 -10.27
C GLU A 114 4.90 -11.42 -10.10
N THR A 115 5.57 -11.97 -11.12
CA THR A 115 7.00 -12.22 -11.10
C THR A 115 7.86 -10.97 -11.26
N SER A 116 7.32 -9.90 -11.88
CA SER A 116 8.04 -8.64 -12.10
C SER A 116 7.60 -7.50 -11.17
N ALA A 117 6.59 -7.72 -10.35
CA ALA A 117 6.01 -6.68 -9.51
C ALA A 117 7.05 -6.00 -8.62
N SER A 118 7.93 -6.78 -7.99
CA SER A 118 8.96 -6.24 -7.10
C SER A 118 10.11 -5.54 -7.83
N LYS A 119 10.13 -5.57 -9.16
CA LYS A 119 11.05 -4.77 -9.98
C LYS A 119 10.45 -3.42 -10.36
N ARG A 120 9.12 -3.35 -10.48
CA ARG A 120 8.38 -2.12 -10.84
C ARG A 120 7.96 -1.34 -9.62
N TRP A 121 7.57 -2.04 -8.56
CA TRP A 121 7.03 -1.49 -7.32
C TRP A 121 7.92 -1.91 -6.16
N VAL A 122 7.87 -1.17 -5.07
CA VAL A 122 8.62 -1.52 -3.86
C VAL A 122 7.80 -2.49 -3.03
N GLU A 123 8.30 -3.71 -2.85
CA GLU A 123 7.63 -4.69 -1.99
C GLU A 123 7.97 -4.44 -0.52
N LEU A 124 6.93 -4.49 0.31
CA LEU A 124 7.06 -4.43 1.77
C LEU A 124 6.72 -5.80 2.33
N PRO A 125 7.71 -6.62 2.70
CA PRO A 125 7.44 -7.90 3.34
C PRO A 125 6.61 -7.71 4.61
N LEU A 126 5.65 -8.59 4.82
CA LEU A 126 4.74 -8.48 5.97
C LEU A 126 5.37 -8.95 7.29
N TRP A 127 6.43 -9.76 7.22
CA TRP A 127 7.13 -10.22 8.42
C TRP A 127 7.89 -9.06 9.08
N LEU A 128 7.94 -9.08 10.41
CA LEU A 128 8.57 -8.01 11.19
C LEU A 128 10.08 -7.99 10.98
N ASN A 129 10.59 -6.89 10.49
CA ASN A 129 12.04 -6.67 10.35
C ASN A 129 12.59 -6.11 11.67
N ARG A 130 12.97 -7.02 12.57
CA ARG A 130 13.43 -6.66 13.90
C ARG A 130 14.75 -5.88 13.87
N GLY A 131 15.59 -6.14 12.86
CA GLY A 131 16.88 -5.48 12.73
C GLY A 131 16.80 -3.95 12.65
N ILE A 132 15.77 -3.44 11.99
CA ILE A 132 15.55 -1.99 11.90
C ILE A 132 15.35 -1.38 13.29
N TYR A 133 14.50 -2.01 14.11
CA TYR A 133 14.16 -1.50 15.45
C TYR A 133 15.26 -1.77 16.48
N GLU A 134 15.88 -2.92 16.44
CA GLU A 134 16.95 -3.29 17.37
C GLU A 134 18.21 -2.47 17.15
N SER A 135 18.54 -2.12 15.89
CA SER A 135 19.66 -1.22 15.58
C SER A 135 19.43 0.17 16.17
N ASP A 136 18.21 0.70 16.07
CA ASP A 136 17.84 2.00 16.59
C ASP A 136 17.90 2.02 18.11
N SER A 137 17.39 0.98 18.78
CA SER A 137 17.39 0.88 20.24
C SER A 137 18.79 0.78 20.84
N LYS A 138 19.79 0.30 20.10
CA LYS A 138 21.19 0.20 20.55
C LYS A 138 21.91 1.55 20.57
N VAL A 139 21.37 2.52 19.87
CA VAL A 139 21.96 3.88 19.82
C VAL A 139 21.57 4.70 21.05
N VAL A 140 20.52 4.28 21.72
CA VAL A 140 20.07 4.91 22.96
C VAL A 140 20.85 4.35 24.14
#